data_b5275a1b032916526bf1746745a49f53
#
_entry.id   b5275a1b032916526bf1746745a49f53
#
_cell.length_a   1.000
_cell.length_b   1.000
_cell.length_c   1.000
_cell.angle_alpha   90.00
_cell.angle_beta   90.00
_cell.angle_gamma   90.00
#
_symmetry.space_group_name_H-M   'P 1'
#
loop_
_entity.id
_entity.type
_entity.pdbx_description
1 polymer ?
#
loop_
_entity_poly.entity_id
_entity_poly.type
_entity_poly.pdbx_seq_one_letter_code
_entity_poly.pdbx_strand_id
1 'polypeptide(L)'
;RDRSVSRGLGDVYKRQVWALLSIAVGVYALFNLFQTKSNLSRLISLALLALVAWAVYYFYNTTPDPLTGIQPQEYQQFNPFYVVALTPVSLAFFGWLAKRKKEPSAPRKIGYGMLMAAIAYGVMCVGSLAIVGTSAAVSPNWLIGTYLLLTFAELLLSPMGISFVSKVAPPKLKGSMMGGWFAATAVGNYLVSIPMLLWGKISTAALWGILIIICLISAAFIFSIMKKLEAATSDAPAADTDSLETVENEAI
;
A
#
# COMPACT_ATOMS: atom_id res chain seq x y z
N ARG A 1 1.77 38.44 11.22
CA ARG A 1 2.33 37.17 11.76
C ARG A 1 1.93 35.94 10.92
N ASP A 2 0.80 35.97 10.21
CA ASP A 2 0.28 34.84 9.43
C ASP A 2 0.91 34.63 8.03
N ARG A 3 1.49 35.69 7.43
CA ARG A 3 2.07 35.57 6.07
C ARG A 3 3.41 34.83 6.02
N SER A 4 4.16 34.78 7.09
CA SER A 4 5.42 34.03 7.16
C SER A 4 5.19 32.53 7.30
N VAL A 5 4.16 32.13 8.05
CA VAL A 5 3.76 30.72 8.26
C VAL A 5 3.18 30.13 6.97
N SER A 6 2.33 30.88 6.24
CA SER A 6 1.74 30.41 4.99
C SER A 6 2.75 30.26 3.85
N ARG A 7 3.82 31.08 3.81
CA ARG A 7 4.91 30.92 2.84
C ARG A 7 5.77 29.72 3.16
N GLY A 8 6.09 29.48 4.44
CA GLY A 8 6.86 28.30 4.86
C GLY A 8 6.14 26.98 4.55
N LEU A 9 4.83 26.90 4.80
CA LEU A 9 4.01 25.74 4.46
C LEU A 9 3.95 25.48 2.95
N GLY A 10 3.80 26.54 2.14
CA GLY A 10 3.79 26.41 0.67
C GLY A 10 5.10 25.90 0.10
N ASP A 11 6.24 26.29 0.68
CA ASP A 11 7.55 25.87 0.22
C ASP A 11 7.88 24.43 0.66
N VAL A 12 7.45 24.01 1.86
CA VAL A 12 7.56 22.61 2.33
C VAL A 12 6.72 21.70 1.43
N TYR A 13 5.49 22.08 1.12
CA TYR A 13 4.60 21.29 0.27
C TYR A 13 5.15 21.14 -1.15
N LYS A 14 5.66 22.20 -1.75
CA LYS A 14 6.31 22.13 -3.07
C LYS A 14 7.53 21.20 -3.06
N ARG A 15 8.35 21.27 -2.03
CA ARG A 15 9.54 20.41 -1.90
C ARG A 15 9.18 18.93 -1.78
N GLN A 16 8.15 18.59 -0.99
CA GLN A 16 7.66 17.22 -0.87
C GLN A 16 7.13 16.67 -2.19
N VAL A 17 6.37 17.46 -2.95
CA VAL A 17 5.87 17.07 -4.28
C VAL A 17 7.05 16.82 -5.23
N TRP A 18 8.08 17.64 -5.23
CA TRP A 18 9.27 17.43 -6.06
C TRP A 18 10.08 16.20 -5.64
N ALA A 19 10.19 15.93 -4.34
CA ALA A 19 10.84 14.73 -3.84
C ALA A 19 10.08 13.46 -4.26
N LEU A 20 8.75 13.43 -4.12
CA LEU A 20 7.90 12.33 -4.54
C LEU A 20 7.95 12.10 -6.06
N LEU A 21 7.89 13.18 -6.86
CA LEU A 21 8.06 13.11 -8.31
C LEU A 21 9.43 12.54 -8.69
N SER A 22 10.51 12.97 -8.04
CA SER A 22 11.87 12.47 -8.29
C SER A 22 11.97 10.98 -8.03
N ILE A 23 11.35 10.50 -6.94
CA ILE A 23 11.36 9.08 -6.59
C ILE A 23 10.51 8.26 -7.58
N ALA A 24 9.32 8.76 -7.97
CA ALA A 24 8.48 8.08 -8.96
C ALA A 24 9.20 7.97 -10.31
N VAL A 25 9.87 9.02 -10.75
CA VAL A 25 10.71 9.02 -11.97
C VAL A 25 11.88 8.04 -11.83
N GLY A 26 12.53 7.97 -10.65
CA GLY A 26 13.59 7.04 -10.36
C GLY A 26 13.15 5.57 -10.43
N VAL A 27 12.00 5.25 -9.84
CA VAL A 27 11.41 3.90 -9.90
C VAL A 27 11.06 3.52 -11.34
N TYR A 28 10.44 4.44 -12.09
CA TYR A 28 10.13 4.23 -13.50
C TYR A 28 11.41 4.00 -14.34
N ALA A 29 12.44 4.80 -14.12
CA ALA A 29 13.71 4.69 -14.83
C ALA A 29 14.43 3.37 -14.51
N LEU A 30 14.41 2.93 -13.24
CA LEU A 30 14.92 1.61 -12.83
C LEU A 30 14.18 0.49 -13.53
N PHE A 31 12.84 0.52 -13.53
CA PHE A 31 12.03 -0.50 -14.16
C PHE A 31 12.29 -0.57 -15.66
N ASN A 32 12.37 0.59 -16.32
CA ASN A 32 12.63 0.70 -17.76
C ASN A 32 14.04 0.20 -18.12
N LEU A 33 15.04 0.44 -17.26
CA LEU A 33 16.41 -0.04 -17.46
C LEU A 33 16.49 -1.57 -17.60
N PHE A 34 15.67 -2.30 -16.80
CA PHE A 34 15.65 -3.77 -16.81
C PHE A 34 14.75 -4.36 -17.91
N GLN A 35 13.73 -3.64 -18.35
CA GLN A 35 12.80 -4.15 -19.37
C GLN A 35 13.20 -3.83 -20.81
N THR A 36 13.87 -2.75 -21.05
CA THR A 36 14.11 -2.25 -22.40
C THR A 36 15.33 -2.92 -23.04
N LYS A 37 15.15 -3.37 -24.29
CA LYS A 37 16.23 -3.91 -25.14
C LYS A 37 16.98 -2.83 -25.93
N SER A 38 16.45 -1.61 -26.03
CA SER A 38 17.05 -0.50 -26.77
C SER A 38 18.15 0.20 -25.97
N ASN A 39 19.33 0.36 -26.57
CA ASN A 39 20.47 1.05 -25.95
C ASN A 39 20.16 2.53 -25.65
N LEU A 40 19.40 3.20 -26.52
CA LEU A 40 18.98 4.60 -26.32
C LEU A 40 18.08 4.76 -25.08
N SER A 41 17.09 3.89 -24.91
CA SER A 41 16.23 3.91 -23.72
C SER A 41 16.98 3.60 -22.43
N ARG A 42 17.98 2.72 -22.48
CA ARG A 42 18.87 2.46 -21.33
C ARG A 42 19.67 3.69 -20.95
N LEU A 43 20.21 4.40 -21.95
CA LEU A 43 20.96 5.63 -21.73
C LEU A 43 20.09 6.73 -21.11
N ILE A 44 18.87 6.91 -21.61
CA ILE A 44 17.89 7.85 -21.05
C ILE A 44 17.54 7.46 -19.60
N SER A 45 17.32 6.18 -19.32
CA SER A 45 17.01 5.71 -17.97
C SER A 45 18.18 5.95 -17.00
N LEU A 46 19.42 5.74 -17.45
CA LEU A 46 20.61 6.05 -16.64
C LEU A 46 20.77 7.55 -16.39
N ALA A 47 20.50 8.40 -17.39
CA ALA A 47 20.52 9.84 -17.23
C ALA A 47 19.46 10.33 -16.25
N LEU A 48 18.25 9.77 -16.31
CA LEU A 48 17.16 10.05 -15.35
C LEU A 48 17.53 9.61 -13.94
N LEU A 49 18.15 8.43 -13.77
CA LEU A 49 18.63 7.96 -12.46
C LEU A 49 19.71 8.86 -11.88
N ALA A 50 20.65 9.30 -12.72
CA ALA A 50 21.70 10.25 -12.32
C ALA A 50 21.09 11.60 -11.89
N LEU A 51 20.08 12.09 -12.62
CA LEU A 51 19.37 13.33 -12.30
C LEU A 51 18.57 13.19 -10.99
N VAL A 52 17.91 12.05 -10.76
CA VAL A 52 17.23 11.76 -9.49
C VAL A 52 18.21 11.68 -8.33
N ALA A 53 19.33 10.99 -8.50
CA ALA A 53 20.38 10.89 -7.47
C ALA A 53 20.95 12.29 -7.14
N TRP A 54 21.20 13.11 -8.15
CA TRP A 54 21.63 14.50 -7.96
C TRP A 54 20.57 15.33 -7.25
N ALA A 55 19.29 15.21 -7.62
CA ALA A 55 18.21 15.93 -6.98
C ALA A 55 18.07 15.52 -5.50
N VAL A 56 18.13 14.22 -5.17
CA VAL A 56 18.09 13.72 -3.80
C VAL A 56 19.29 14.25 -3.00
N TYR A 57 20.49 14.19 -3.57
CA TYR A 57 21.71 14.73 -2.94
C TYR A 57 21.60 16.25 -2.69
N TYR A 58 21.11 17.00 -3.67
CA TYR A 58 20.91 18.45 -3.55
C TYR A 58 19.88 18.77 -2.46
N PHE A 59 18.72 18.09 -2.45
CA PHE A 59 17.71 18.28 -1.40
C PHE A 59 18.21 17.88 -0.02
N TYR A 60 18.98 16.81 0.08
CA TYR A 60 19.56 16.37 1.36
C TYR A 60 20.52 17.39 1.96
N ASN A 61 21.36 18.03 1.13
CA ASN A 61 22.34 19.00 1.61
C ASN A 61 21.81 20.43 1.78
N THR A 62 20.70 20.77 1.11
CA THR A 62 20.15 22.14 1.16
C THR A 62 18.98 22.31 2.14
N THR A 63 18.44 21.22 2.67
CA THR A 63 17.35 21.27 3.67
C THR A 63 17.90 21.14 5.07
N PRO A 64 17.60 22.09 6.00
CA PRO A 64 17.81 21.84 7.41
C PRO A 64 16.92 20.67 7.83
N ASP A 65 17.49 19.69 8.49
CA ASP A 65 16.96 18.43 8.98
C ASP A 65 15.51 18.13 8.55
N PRO A 66 15.28 17.32 7.48
CA PRO A 66 13.97 17.19 6.84
C PRO A 66 12.89 16.58 7.74
N LEU A 67 13.27 16.07 8.91
CA LEU A 67 12.36 15.41 9.85
C LEU A 67 12.01 16.32 11.06
N THR A 68 12.71 17.42 11.28
CA THR A 68 12.38 18.40 12.31
C THR A 68 11.37 19.40 11.76
N GLY A 69 10.10 19.22 12.11
CA GLY A 69 9.02 20.13 11.72
C GLY A 69 7.92 19.53 10.87
N ILE A 70 8.04 18.23 10.50
CA ILE A 70 6.98 17.52 9.82
C ILE A 70 5.80 17.34 10.79
N GLN A 71 4.63 17.82 10.38
CA GLN A 71 3.40 17.62 11.14
C GLN A 71 2.99 16.13 11.10
N PRO A 72 2.39 15.59 12.19
CA PRO A 72 1.99 14.17 12.22
C PRO A 72 1.12 13.73 11.05
N GLN A 73 0.29 14.62 10.49
CA GLN A 73 -0.56 14.33 9.33
C GLN A 73 0.25 14.14 8.04
N GLU A 74 1.43 14.75 7.93
CA GLU A 74 2.27 14.65 6.73
C GLU A 74 2.89 13.26 6.58
N TYR A 75 3.07 12.52 7.69
CA TYR A 75 3.55 11.14 7.63
C TYR A 75 2.57 10.20 6.90
N GLN A 76 1.29 10.55 6.82
CA GLN A 76 0.31 9.78 6.06
C GLN A 76 0.64 9.71 4.57
N GLN A 77 1.41 10.66 4.03
CA GLN A 77 1.86 10.67 2.64
C GLN A 77 2.85 9.55 2.31
N PHE A 78 3.48 8.94 3.31
CA PHE A 78 4.33 7.77 3.08
C PHE A 78 3.54 6.58 2.55
N ASN A 79 2.24 6.45 2.89
CA ASN A 79 1.43 5.35 2.35
C ASN A 79 1.28 5.44 0.81
N PRO A 80 0.74 6.51 0.19
CA PRO A 80 0.66 6.62 -1.26
C PRO A 80 2.04 6.48 -1.95
N PHE A 81 3.09 7.03 -1.33
CA PHE A 81 4.45 6.86 -1.82
C PHE A 81 4.86 5.39 -1.88
N TYR A 82 4.68 4.65 -0.79
CA TYR A 82 5.00 3.24 -0.76
C TYR A 82 4.11 2.41 -1.68
N VAL A 83 2.83 2.77 -1.86
CA VAL A 83 1.95 2.10 -2.85
C VAL A 83 2.58 2.17 -4.22
N VAL A 84 3.00 3.36 -4.68
CA VAL A 84 3.63 3.52 -5.99
C VAL A 84 4.97 2.78 -6.08
N ALA A 85 5.81 2.87 -5.04
CA ALA A 85 7.14 2.25 -5.02
C ALA A 85 7.09 0.71 -4.93
N LEU A 86 6.18 0.16 -4.11
CA LEU A 86 6.10 -1.29 -3.86
C LEU A 86 5.24 -2.03 -4.89
N THR A 87 4.34 -1.35 -5.61
CA THR A 87 3.50 -2.00 -6.63
C THR A 87 4.33 -2.75 -7.67
N PRO A 88 5.33 -2.15 -8.36
CA PRO A 88 6.14 -2.89 -9.32
C PRO A 88 6.97 -4.00 -8.68
N VAL A 89 7.43 -3.82 -7.44
CA VAL A 89 8.16 -4.85 -6.69
C VAL A 89 7.24 -6.03 -6.37
N SER A 90 6.03 -5.74 -5.91
CA SER A 90 5.01 -6.75 -5.60
C SER A 90 4.61 -7.53 -6.87
N LEU A 91 4.37 -6.85 -7.98
CA LEU A 91 4.06 -7.48 -9.26
C LEU A 91 5.22 -8.37 -9.76
N ALA A 92 6.45 -7.90 -9.66
CA ALA A 92 7.62 -8.69 -10.04
C ALA A 92 7.79 -9.93 -9.15
N PHE A 93 7.58 -9.80 -7.84
CA PHE A 93 7.65 -10.88 -6.87
C PHE A 93 6.59 -11.95 -7.15
N PHE A 94 5.32 -11.56 -7.28
CA PHE A 94 4.25 -12.52 -7.57
C PHE A 94 4.36 -13.11 -8.97
N GLY A 95 4.80 -12.34 -9.97
CA GLY A 95 5.09 -12.86 -11.31
C GLY A 95 6.22 -13.89 -11.30
N TRP A 96 7.24 -13.71 -10.47
CA TRP A 96 8.29 -14.71 -10.28
C TRP A 96 7.77 -15.97 -9.56
N LEU A 97 6.90 -15.83 -8.54
CA LEU A 97 6.22 -16.95 -7.89
C LEU A 97 5.31 -17.71 -8.86
N ALA A 98 4.58 -17.01 -9.72
CA ALA A 98 3.70 -17.58 -10.74
C ALA A 98 4.49 -18.44 -11.75
N LYS A 99 5.63 -17.94 -12.23
CA LYS A 99 6.54 -18.71 -13.11
C LYS A 99 7.03 -20.01 -12.46
N ARG A 100 7.13 -20.04 -11.13
CA ARG A 100 7.51 -21.23 -10.35
C ARG A 100 6.32 -22.11 -9.92
N LYS A 101 5.10 -21.79 -10.35
CA LYS A 101 3.85 -22.46 -9.95
C LYS A 101 3.66 -22.51 -8.40
N LYS A 102 4.18 -21.49 -7.69
CA LYS A 102 4.09 -21.37 -6.23
C LYS A 102 3.32 -20.11 -5.80
N GLU A 103 2.65 -19.46 -6.73
CA GLU A 103 1.86 -18.27 -6.42
C GLU A 103 0.66 -18.66 -5.54
N PRO A 104 0.50 -18.00 -4.36
CA PRO A 104 -0.65 -18.25 -3.51
C PRO A 104 -1.94 -17.77 -4.18
N SER A 105 -3.06 -18.45 -3.91
CA SER A 105 -4.39 -18.05 -4.37
C SER A 105 -4.76 -16.65 -3.87
N ALA A 106 -5.69 -15.97 -4.56
CA ALA A 106 -6.14 -14.64 -4.15
C ALA A 106 -6.65 -14.61 -2.68
N PRO A 107 -7.47 -15.57 -2.20
CA PRO A 107 -7.86 -15.63 -0.79
C PRO A 107 -6.68 -15.79 0.18
N ARG A 108 -5.65 -16.56 -0.21
CA ARG A 108 -4.44 -16.70 0.63
C ARG A 108 -3.66 -15.40 0.74
N LYS A 109 -3.53 -14.64 -0.36
CA LYS A 109 -2.89 -13.33 -0.35
C LYS A 109 -3.61 -12.37 0.59
N ILE A 110 -4.96 -12.38 0.59
CA ILE A 110 -5.77 -11.60 1.53
C ILE A 110 -5.46 -11.99 2.99
N GLY A 111 -5.43 -13.29 3.30
CA GLY A 111 -5.08 -13.78 4.63
C GLY A 111 -3.68 -13.35 5.08
N TYR A 112 -2.69 -13.44 4.19
CA TYR A 112 -1.33 -12.96 4.48
C TYR A 112 -1.28 -11.44 4.65
N GLY A 113 -2.08 -10.67 3.89
CA GLY A 113 -2.22 -9.23 4.08
C GLY A 113 -2.72 -8.88 5.49
N MET A 114 -3.71 -9.61 6.02
CA MET A 114 -4.20 -9.41 7.38
C MET A 114 -3.13 -9.72 8.44
N LEU A 115 -2.33 -10.78 8.24
CA LEU A 115 -1.22 -11.09 9.15
C LEU A 115 -0.13 -10.02 9.10
N MET A 116 0.18 -9.50 7.90
CA MET A 116 1.13 -8.40 7.74
C MET A 116 0.64 -7.12 8.45
N ALA A 117 -0.67 -6.81 8.36
CA ALA A 117 -1.26 -5.69 9.08
C ALA A 117 -1.15 -5.88 10.61
N ALA A 118 -1.37 -7.09 11.11
CA ALA A 118 -1.19 -7.40 12.53
C ALA A 118 0.27 -7.18 12.98
N ILE A 119 1.25 -7.57 12.15
CA ILE A 119 2.68 -7.31 12.41
C ILE A 119 2.97 -5.81 12.43
N ALA A 120 2.43 -5.05 11.47
CA ALA A 120 2.60 -3.60 11.40
C ALA A 120 2.07 -2.89 12.66
N TYR A 121 0.88 -3.26 13.12
CA TYR A 121 0.36 -2.75 14.39
C TYR A 121 1.16 -3.24 15.61
N GLY A 122 1.75 -4.44 15.54
CA GLY A 122 2.70 -4.94 16.53
C GLY A 122 3.93 -4.05 16.68
N VAL A 123 4.49 -3.57 15.56
CA VAL A 123 5.61 -2.62 15.56
C VAL A 123 5.21 -1.33 16.29
N MET A 124 4.01 -0.78 16.02
CA MET A 124 3.52 0.41 16.72
C MET A 124 3.24 0.14 18.20
N CYS A 125 2.75 -1.04 18.54
CA CYS A 125 2.54 -1.44 19.93
C CYS A 125 3.86 -1.44 20.70
N VAL A 126 4.91 -2.06 20.16
CA VAL A 126 6.27 -2.07 20.76
C VAL A 126 6.82 -0.66 20.87
N GLY A 127 6.72 0.16 19.81
CA GLY A 127 7.12 1.56 19.85
C GLY A 127 6.39 2.36 20.92
N SER A 128 5.10 2.10 21.14
CA SER A 128 4.31 2.75 22.19
C SER A 128 4.72 2.32 23.59
N LEU A 129 5.09 1.06 23.80
CA LEU A 129 5.57 0.55 25.08
C LEU A 129 6.94 1.13 25.46
N ALA A 130 7.79 1.37 24.47
CA ALA A 130 9.11 1.99 24.70
C ALA A 130 9.04 3.42 25.25
N ILE A 131 7.87 4.09 25.15
CA ILE A 131 7.67 5.47 25.65
C ILE A 131 7.01 5.49 27.03
N VAL A 132 6.45 4.38 27.49
CA VAL A 132 5.74 4.34 28.78
C VAL A 132 6.69 4.73 29.90
N GLY A 133 6.38 5.83 30.59
CA GLY A 133 7.20 6.36 31.69
C GLY A 133 8.34 7.30 31.29
N THR A 134 8.47 7.64 30.02
CA THR A 134 9.45 8.63 29.54
C THR A 134 8.75 9.78 28.81
N SER A 135 9.25 11.02 29.00
CA SER A 135 8.82 12.18 28.18
C SER A 135 9.53 12.24 26.82
N ALA A 136 10.22 11.16 26.44
CA ALA A 136 10.98 11.12 25.20
C ALA A 136 10.04 10.94 24.00
N ALA A 137 10.23 11.75 22.97
CA ALA A 137 9.56 11.55 21.68
C ALA A 137 10.12 10.30 20.99
N VAL A 138 9.24 9.50 20.41
CA VAL A 138 9.65 8.32 19.61
C VAL A 138 10.20 8.78 18.27
N SER A 139 11.24 8.09 17.81
CA SER A 139 11.77 8.32 16.46
C SER A 139 10.67 8.17 15.40
N PRO A 140 10.54 9.09 14.44
CA PRO A 140 9.62 8.99 13.32
C PRO A 140 9.76 7.69 12.50
N ASN A 141 10.92 7.05 12.57
CA ASN A 141 11.21 5.82 11.85
C ASN A 141 10.26 4.66 12.21
N TRP A 142 9.72 4.62 13.42
CA TRP A 142 8.68 3.64 13.81
C TRP A 142 7.43 3.79 12.97
N LEU A 143 6.99 5.03 12.75
CA LEU A 143 5.80 5.33 11.96
C LEU A 143 6.05 5.07 10.48
N ILE A 144 7.20 5.49 9.95
CA ILE A 144 7.62 5.26 8.56
C ILE A 144 7.71 3.76 8.27
N GLY A 145 8.33 2.98 9.16
CA GLY A 145 8.42 1.52 9.04
C GLY A 145 7.05 0.85 9.11
N THR A 146 6.16 1.34 9.94
CA THR A 146 4.78 0.84 10.03
C THR A 146 4.01 1.10 8.75
N TYR A 147 4.12 2.30 8.15
CA TYR A 147 3.50 2.59 6.85
C TYR A 147 4.03 1.68 5.74
N LEU A 148 5.33 1.35 5.74
CA LEU A 148 5.89 0.40 4.79
C LEU A 148 5.20 -0.97 4.89
N LEU A 149 5.07 -1.50 6.10
CA LEU A 149 4.42 -2.80 6.35
C LEU A 149 2.92 -2.78 6.05
N LEU A 150 2.23 -1.71 6.44
CA LEU A 150 0.80 -1.53 6.14
C LEU A 150 0.55 -1.43 4.64
N THR A 151 1.38 -0.71 3.91
CA THR A 151 1.26 -0.60 2.45
C THR A 151 1.48 -1.96 1.78
N PHE A 152 2.44 -2.75 2.26
CA PHE A 152 2.63 -4.10 1.75
C PHE A 152 1.41 -4.98 2.03
N ALA A 153 0.82 -4.88 3.22
CA ALA A 153 -0.44 -5.55 3.57
C ALA A 153 -1.59 -5.10 2.66
N GLU A 154 -1.70 -3.81 2.37
CA GLU A 154 -2.70 -3.22 1.48
C GLU A 154 -2.58 -3.74 0.05
N LEU A 155 -1.37 -3.83 -0.49
CA LEU A 155 -1.12 -4.38 -1.83
C LEU A 155 -1.50 -5.86 -1.94
N LEU A 156 -1.41 -6.62 -0.84
CA LEU A 156 -1.87 -8.01 -0.79
C LEU A 156 -3.38 -8.12 -0.69
N LEU A 157 -4.07 -7.14 -0.12
CA LEU A 157 -5.47 -7.20 0.25
C LEU A 157 -6.37 -6.55 -0.81
N SER A 158 -6.12 -5.29 -1.16
CA SER A 158 -7.04 -4.49 -1.96
C SER A 158 -7.16 -4.96 -3.41
N PRO A 159 -6.07 -5.17 -4.18
CA PRO A 159 -6.18 -5.66 -5.56
C PRO A 159 -6.71 -7.09 -5.61
N MET A 160 -6.31 -7.93 -4.65
CA MET A 160 -6.73 -9.34 -4.62
C MET A 160 -8.20 -9.48 -4.25
N GLY A 161 -8.74 -8.65 -3.35
CA GLY A 161 -10.16 -8.63 -2.99
C GLY A 161 -11.04 -8.27 -4.18
N ILE A 162 -10.72 -7.18 -4.89
CA ILE A 162 -11.44 -6.76 -6.10
C ILE A 162 -11.37 -7.85 -7.17
N SER A 163 -10.19 -8.40 -7.43
CA SER A 163 -9.99 -9.48 -8.40
C SER A 163 -10.77 -10.73 -8.03
N PHE A 164 -10.77 -11.12 -6.75
CA PHE A 164 -11.54 -12.28 -6.27
C PHE A 164 -13.03 -12.10 -6.50
N VAL A 165 -13.62 -10.98 -6.04
CA VAL A 165 -15.05 -10.70 -6.21
C VAL A 165 -15.43 -10.67 -7.70
N SER A 166 -14.60 -10.05 -8.53
CA SER A 166 -14.84 -9.99 -9.99
C SER A 166 -14.82 -11.36 -10.66
N LYS A 167 -14.01 -12.31 -10.18
CA LYS A 167 -13.91 -13.68 -10.71
C LYS A 167 -15.05 -14.58 -10.26
N VAL A 168 -15.41 -14.51 -8.98
CA VAL A 168 -16.42 -15.41 -8.37
C VAL A 168 -17.85 -14.94 -8.65
N ALA A 169 -18.05 -13.65 -8.95
CA ALA A 169 -19.36 -13.08 -9.18
C ALA A 169 -20.02 -13.65 -10.46
N PRO A 170 -21.25 -14.18 -10.39
CA PRO A 170 -22.02 -14.56 -11.57
C PRO A 170 -22.17 -13.36 -12.52
N PRO A 171 -22.14 -13.56 -13.86
CA PRO A 171 -22.19 -12.45 -14.82
C PRO A 171 -23.35 -11.49 -14.61
N LYS A 172 -24.54 -12.02 -14.27
CA LYS A 172 -25.76 -11.23 -14.04
C LYS A 172 -25.70 -10.39 -12.74
N LEU A 173 -24.89 -10.77 -11.76
CA LEU A 173 -24.81 -10.13 -10.44
C LEU A 173 -23.46 -9.44 -10.18
N LYS A 174 -22.58 -9.41 -11.16
CA LYS A 174 -21.22 -8.88 -11.03
C LYS A 174 -21.19 -7.45 -10.49
N GLY A 175 -22.05 -6.57 -11.02
CA GLY A 175 -22.18 -5.19 -10.56
C GLY A 175 -22.65 -5.10 -9.10
N SER A 176 -23.68 -5.88 -8.71
CA SER A 176 -24.19 -5.88 -7.33
C SER A 176 -23.16 -6.44 -6.34
N MET A 177 -22.41 -7.48 -6.69
CA MET A 177 -21.37 -8.04 -5.83
C MET A 177 -20.18 -7.08 -5.68
N MET A 178 -19.79 -6.37 -6.74
CA MET A 178 -18.79 -5.31 -6.67
C MET A 178 -19.28 -4.13 -5.81
N GLY A 179 -20.57 -3.74 -5.96
CA GLY A 179 -21.19 -2.75 -5.10
C GLY A 179 -21.20 -3.17 -3.62
N GLY A 180 -21.48 -4.43 -3.34
CA GLY A 180 -21.39 -5.02 -2.00
C GLY A 180 -19.97 -4.97 -1.40
N TRP A 181 -18.94 -5.23 -2.22
CA TRP A 181 -17.55 -5.08 -1.81
C TRP A 181 -17.22 -3.64 -1.39
N PHE A 182 -17.63 -2.64 -2.20
CA PHE A 182 -17.40 -1.24 -1.87
C PHE A 182 -18.24 -0.79 -0.66
N ALA A 183 -19.45 -1.28 -0.51
CA ALA A 183 -20.28 -1.03 0.68
C ALA A 183 -19.61 -1.58 1.95
N ALA A 184 -19.07 -2.80 1.91
CA ALA A 184 -18.32 -3.38 3.02
C ALA A 184 -17.07 -2.55 3.34
N THR A 185 -16.35 -2.07 2.31
CA THR A 185 -15.20 -1.18 2.48
C THR A 185 -15.59 0.15 3.13
N ALA A 186 -16.74 0.73 2.73
CA ALA A 186 -17.26 1.97 3.32
C ALA A 186 -17.62 1.78 4.81
N VAL A 187 -18.24 0.65 5.17
CA VAL A 187 -18.50 0.31 6.57
C VAL A 187 -17.18 0.16 7.34
N GLY A 188 -16.18 -0.51 6.76
CA GLY A 188 -14.86 -0.63 7.36
C GLY A 188 -14.22 0.73 7.62
N ASN A 189 -14.26 1.63 6.66
CA ASN A 189 -13.73 3.00 6.79
C ASN A 189 -14.47 3.79 7.89
N TYR A 190 -15.79 3.60 8.03
CA TYR A 190 -16.55 4.21 9.14
C TYR A 190 -16.11 3.65 10.50
N LEU A 191 -15.87 2.34 10.60
CA LEU A 191 -15.40 1.69 11.83
C LEU A 191 -13.99 2.15 12.26
N VAL A 192 -13.17 2.67 11.37
CA VAL A 192 -11.85 3.28 11.69
C VAL A 192 -12.01 4.49 12.63
N SER A 193 -13.17 5.12 12.71
CA SER A 193 -13.44 6.19 13.68
C SER A 193 -13.44 5.71 15.13
N ILE A 194 -13.70 4.43 15.39
CA ILE A 194 -13.77 3.87 16.77
C ILE A 194 -12.44 3.96 17.51
N PRO A 195 -11.29 3.53 16.95
CA PRO A 195 -9.97 3.77 17.54
C PRO A 195 -9.72 5.23 17.87
N MET A 196 -10.18 6.15 17.02
CA MET A 196 -10.00 7.59 17.25
C MET A 196 -10.83 8.08 18.47
N LEU A 197 -12.04 7.53 18.68
CA LEU A 197 -12.87 7.84 19.87
C LEU A 197 -12.26 7.28 21.17
N LEU A 198 -11.45 6.23 21.08
CA LEU A 198 -10.74 5.62 22.19
C LEU A 198 -9.40 6.32 22.49
N TRP A 199 -8.90 7.12 21.55
CA TRP A 199 -7.64 7.84 21.71
C TRP A 199 -7.69 8.76 22.93
N GLY A 200 -6.67 8.64 23.79
CA GLY A 200 -6.61 9.40 25.05
C GLY A 200 -7.45 8.85 26.22
N LYS A 201 -8.37 7.88 25.96
CA LYS A 201 -9.15 7.22 27.01
C LYS A 201 -8.51 5.92 27.50
N ILE A 202 -7.76 5.27 26.63
CA ILE A 202 -6.99 4.04 26.93
C ILE A 202 -5.52 4.27 26.58
N SER A 203 -4.63 3.41 27.07
CA SER A 203 -3.22 3.50 26.72
C SER A 203 -3.02 3.26 25.22
N THR A 204 -2.08 3.97 24.60
CA THR A 204 -1.78 3.84 23.17
C THR A 204 -1.41 2.39 22.80
N ALA A 205 -0.66 1.72 23.67
CA ALA A 205 -0.31 0.31 23.46
C ALA A 205 -1.54 -0.60 23.48
N ALA A 206 -2.53 -0.37 24.35
CA ALA A 206 -3.79 -1.12 24.38
C ALA A 206 -4.60 -0.90 23.09
N LEU A 207 -4.62 0.33 22.57
CA LEU A 207 -5.28 0.65 21.30
C LEU A 207 -4.67 -0.14 20.13
N TRP A 208 -3.34 -0.18 20.01
CA TRP A 208 -2.67 -0.99 19.01
C TRP A 208 -2.91 -2.49 19.22
N GLY A 209 -2.97 -2.95 20.47
CA GLY A 209 -3.32 -4.34 20.83
C GLY A 209 -4.70 -4.74 20.33
N ILE A 210 -5.71 -3.88 20.45
CA ILE A 210 -7.05 -4.12 19.91
C ILE A 210 -7.00 -4.30 18.39
N LEU A 211 -6.27 -3.45 17.67
CA LEU A 211 -6.14 -3.56 16.21
C LEU A 211 -5.43 -4.85 15.80
N ILE A 212 -4.41 -5.28 16.53
CA ILE A 212 -3.74 -6.58 16.30
C ILE A 212 -4.75 -7.72 16.43
N ILE A 213 -5.54 -7.72 17.51
CA ILE A 213 -6.54 -8.78 17.76
C ILE A 213 -7.58 -8.82 16.63
N ILE A 214 -8.07 -7.68 16.19
CA ILE A 214 -9.04 -7.59 15.07
C ILE A 214 -8.43 -8.16 13.80
N CYS A 215 -7.18 -7.80 13.46
CA CYS A 215 -6.49 -8.35 12.28
C CYS A 215 -6.28 -9.85 12.37
N LEU A 216 -5.92 -10.38 13.55
CA LEU A 216 -5.72 -11.81 13.77
C LEU A 216 -7.04 -12.59 13.68
N ILE A 217 -8.13 -12.07 14.25
CA ILE A 217 -9.47 -12.67 14.12
C ILE A 217 -9.89 -12.70 12.65
N SER A 218 -9.69 -11.60 11.92
CA SER A 218 -10.00 -11.51 10.48
C SER A 218 -9.17 -12.49 9.66
N ALA A 219 -7.88 -12.64 9.96
CA ALA A 219 -7.00 -13.63 9.32
C ALA A 219 -7.49 -15.05 9.62
N ALA A 220 -7.76 -15.37 10.89
CA ALA A 220 -8.26 -16.67 11.31
C ALA A 220 -9.59 -17.03 10.62
N PHE A 221 -10.51 -16.05 10.50
CA PHE A 221 -11.76 -16.24 9.78
C PHE A 221 -11.51 -16.59 8.30
N ILE A 222 -10.68 -15.82 7.59
CA ILE A 222 -10.35 -16.08 6.19
C ILE A 222 -9.69 -17.46 6.03
N PHE A 223 -8.75 -17.82 6.89
CA PHE A 223 -8.11 -19.14 6.83
C PHE A 223 -9.08 -20.29 7.15
N SER A 224 -10.07 -20.09 8.01
CA SER A 224 -11.09 -21.11 8.32
C SER A 224 -11.99 -21.44 7.14
N ILE A 225 -12.32 -20.42 6.29
CA ILE A 225 -13.14 -20.61 5.10
C ILE A 225 -12.34 -20.76 3.81
N MET A 226 -11.00 -20.85 3.91
CA MET A 226 -10.07 -20.85 2.77
C MET A 226 -10.42 -21.87 1.70
N LYS A 227 -10.69 -23.13 2.11
CA LYS A 227 -11.03 -24.21 1.18
C LYS A 227 -12.27 -23.90 0.34
N LYS A 228 -13.29 -23.28 0.97
CA LYS A 228 -14.53 -22.87 0.27
C LYS A 228 -14.27 -21.73 -0.72
N LEU A 229 -13.40 -20.78 -0.33
CA LEU A 229 -13.06 -19.65 -1.21
C LEU A 229 -12.21 -20.11 -2.40
N GLU A 230 -11.29 -21.05 -2.20
CA GLU A 230 -10.47 -21.60 -3.29
C GLU A 230 -11.33 -22.44 -4.25
N ALA A 231 -12.26 -23.26 -3.73
CA ALA A 231 -13.20 -24.00 -4.55
C ALA A 231 -14.06 -23.06 -5.40
N ALA A 232 -14.62 -22.01 -4.82
CA ALA A 232 -15.41 -21.01 -5.57
C ALA A 232 -14.58 -20.30 -6.67
N THR A 233 -13.27 -20.20 -6.51
CA THR A 233 -12.39 -19.61 -7.53
C THR A 233 -12.08 -20.60 -8.66
N SER A 234 -12.01 -21.92 -8.37
CA SER A 234 -11.77 -22.96 -9.38
C SER A 234 -13.02 -23.25 -10.20
N ASP A 235 -14.20 -23.10 -9.61
CA ASP A 235 -15.49 -23.34 -10.25
C ASP A 235 -16.01 -22.10 -11.03
N ALA A 236 -15.35 -20.96 -10.88
CA ALA A 236 -15.70 -19.76 -11.64
C ALA A 236 -15.43 -19.99 -13.14
N PRO A 237 -16.41 -19.73 -14.02
CA PRO A 237 -16.20 -19.84 -15.47
C PRO A 237 -15.01 -18.97 -15.85
N ALA A 238 -14.11 -19.52 -16.68
CA ALA A 238 -13.02 -18.77 -17.27
C ALA A 238 -13.63 -17.50 -17.89
N ALA A 239 -13.12 -16.33 -17.52
CA ALA A 239 -13.60 -15.08 -18.11
C ALA A 239 -13.48 -15.23 -19.63
N ASP A 240 -14.62 -15.11 -20.33
CA ASP A 240 -14.70 -15.18 -21.78
C ASP A 240 -13.69 -14.19 -22.40
N THR A 241 -12.52 -14.68 -22.74
CA THR A 241 -11.58 -13.98 -23.62
C THR A 241 -12.14 -13.90 -25.04
N ASP A 242 -13.11 -14.78 -25.39
CA ASP A 242 -13.81 -14.77 -26.67
C ASP A 242 -14.65 -13.51 -26.93
N SER A 243 -15.14 -12.85 -25.88
CA SER A 243 -15.95 -11.63 -26.07
C SER A 243 -15.12 -10.40 -26.48
N LEU A 244 -13.82 -10.40 -26.21
CA LEU A 244 -12.92 -9.31 -26.63
C LEU A 244 -12.42 -9.52 -28.05
N GLU A 245 -12.20 -10.77 -28.48
CA GLU A 245 -11.84 -11.10 -29.87
C GLU A 245 -13.02 -10.88 -30.85
N THR A 246 -14.27 -11.10 -30.42
CA THR A 246 -15.44 -10.81 -31.26
C THR A 246 -15.65 -9.33 -31.48
N VAL A 247 -15.41 -8.47 -30.46
CA VAL A 247 -15.54 -7.01 -30.64
C VAL A 247 -14.42 -6.45 -31.49
N GLU A 248 -13.23 -7.03 -31.45
CA GLU A 248 -12.08 -6.59 -32.26
C GLU A 248 -12.24 -7.02 -33.73
N ASN A 249 -12.89 -8.17 -33.98
CA ASN A 249 -13.18 -8.64 -35.33
C ASN A 249 -14.41 -7.97 -35.98
N GLU A 250 -15.34 -7.40 -35.22
CA GLU A 250 -16.47 -6.60 -35.75
C GLU A 250 -16.10 -5.13 -35.99
N ALA A 251 -14.94 -4.68 -35.54
CA ALA A 251 -14.45 -3.30 -35.68
C ALA A 251 -13.48 -3.12 -36.88
N ILE A 252 -13.18 -4.19 -37.65
CA ILE A 252 -12.36 -4.18 -38.87
C ILE A 252 -13.27 -4.40 -40.07
#